data_6ba7e3eaef1393047f3dc68b3e9440d7
#
_entry.id   6ba7e3eaef1393047f3dc68b3e9440d7
#
_cell.length_a   1.000
_cell.length_b   1.000
_cell.length_c   1.000
_cell.angle_alpha   90.00
_cell.angle_beta   90.00
_cell.angle_gamma   90.00
#
_symmetry.space_group_name_H-M   'P 1'
#
loop_
_entity.id
_entity.type
_entity.pdbx_description
1 polymer ?
#
loop_
_entity_poly.entity_id
_entity_poly.type
_entity_poly.pdbx_seq_one_letter_code
_entity_poly.pdbx_strand_id
1 'polypeptide(L)' 'MPFLKIQTNQTLSETESKSLAAKSSALVAEQLGKPERYVMTSVETNTAMQFAGNDEGLAYLELKSIG' A
#
# COMPACT_ATOMS: atom_id res chain seq x y z
N MET A 1 -10.78 4.00 11.42
CA MET A 1 -9.54 3.23 11.22
C MET A 1 -9.13 3.30 9.76
N PRO A 2 -8.05 4.01 9.43
CA PRO A 2 -7.59 4.08 8.05
C PRO A 2 -6.96 2.77 7.61
N PHE A 3 -7.24 2.38 6.38
CA PHE A 3 -6.65 1.20 5.76
C PHE A 3 -6.11 1.57 4.38
N LEU A 4 -4.81 1.38 4.19
CA LEU A 4 -4.15 1.59 2.90
C LEU A 4 -3.78 0.25 2.31
N LYS A 5 -4.27 -0.01 1.10
CA LYS A 5 -3.96 -1.21 0.35
C LYS A 5 -3.08 -0.83 -0.84
N ILE A 6 -1.95 -1.52 -0.98
CA ILE A 6 -1.03 -1.32 -2.09
C ILE A 6 -0.91 -2.63 -2.84
N GLN A 7 -1.21 -2.62 -4.14
CA GLN A 7 -1.04 -3.77 -5.01
C GLN A 7 -0.05 -3.44 -6.11
N THR A 8 0.85 -4.35 -6.42
CA THR A 8 1.79 -4.17 -7.53
C THR A 8 2.02 -5.50 -8.24
N ASN A 9 2.29 -5.42 -9.52
CA ASN A 9 2.67 -6.59 -10.31
C ASN A 9 4.17 -6.88 -10.24
N GLN A 10 4.91 -6.06 -9.51
CA GLN A 10 6.34 -6.24 -9.33
C GLN A 10 6.63 -7.23 -8.21
N THR A 11 7.83 -7.82 -8.24
CA THR A 11 8.30 -8.68 -7.17
C THR A 11 9.11 -7.83 -6.18
N LEU A 12 8.69 -7.86 -4.93
CA LEU A 12 9.43 -7.19 -3.85
C LEU A 12 9.89 -8.25 -2.86
N SER A 13 11.06 -8.03 -2.27
CA SER A 13 11.52 -8.89 -1.18
C SER A 13 10.65 -8.66 0.05
N GLU A 14 10.71 -9.57 1.01
CA GLU A 14 9.99 -9.41 2.28
C GLU A 14 10.42 -8.12 2.98
N THR A 15 11.73 -7.83 2.98
CA THR A 15 12.25 -6.61 3.59
C THR A 15 11.73 -5.37 2.89
N GLU A 16 11.69 -5.37 1.56
CA GLU A 16 11.16 -4.24 0.79
C GLU A 16 9.68 -4.04 1.05
N SER A 17 8.91 -5.11 1.09
CA SER A 17 7.47 -5.06 1.36
C SER A 17 7.19 -4.49 2.75
N LYS A 18 7.94 -4.94 3.76
CA LYS A 18 7.80 -4.44 5.13
C LYS A 18 8.19 -2.97 5.23
N SER A 19 9.26 -2.57 4.55
CA SER A 19 9.69 -1.17 4.53
C SER A 19 8.64 -0.27 3.90
N LEU A 20 8.07 -0.72 2.78
CA LEU A 20 7.01 0.04 2.10
C LEU A 20 5.78 0.18 3.00
N ALA A 21 5.36 -0.90 3.64
CA ALA A 21 4.22 -0.87 4.55
C ALA A 21 4.46 0.08 5.72
N ALA A 22 5.65 0.04 6.33
CA ALA A 22 5.98 0.91 7.45
C ALA A 22 6.00 2.38 7.06
N LYS A 23 6.64 2.72 5.95
CA LYS A 23 6.70 4.10 5.47
C LYS A 23 5.34 4.63 5.09
N SER A 24 4.53 3.80 4.45
CA SER A 24 3.17 4.16 4.05
C SER A 24 2.27 4.38 5.27
N SER A 25 2.41 3.53 6.28
CA SER A 25 1.66 3.66 7.53
C SER A 25 1.95 5.00 8.22
N ALA A 26 3.23 5.35 8.32
CA ALA A 26 3.65 6.61 8.93
C ALA A 26 3.11 7.81 8.14
N LEU A 27 3.18 7.75 6.82
CA LEU A 27 2.71 8.82 5.97
C LEU A 27 1.19 9.03 6.09
N VAL A 28 0.42 7.94 6.08
CA VAL A 28 -1.03 8.01 6.24
C VAL A 28 -1.40 8.60 7.60
N ALA A 29 -0.72 8.16 8.65
CA ALA A 29 -0.96 8.69 10.00
C ALA A 29 -0.73 10.19 10.04
N GLU A 30 0.37 10.65 9.46
CA GLU A 30 0.71 12.07 9.42
C GLU A 30 -0.33 12.86 8.62
N GLN A 31 -0.68 12.40 7.43
CA GLN A 31 -1.59 13.12 6.55
C GLN A 31 -3.01 13.20 7.10
N LEU A 32 -3.46 12.17 7.80
CA LEU A 32 -4.81 12.15 8.37
C LEU A 32 -4.85 12.66 9.80
N GLY A 33 -3.70 12.98 10.40
CA GLY A 33 -3.64 13.46 11.78
C GLY A 33 -4.11 12.42 12.78
N LYS A 34 -3.85 11.14 12.51
CA LYS A 34 -4.26 10.03 13.39
C LYS A 34 -3.04 9.29 13.93
N PRO A 35 -3.14 8.69 15.13
CA PRO A 35 -2.05 7.87 15.66
C PRO A 35 -1.81 6.68 14.73
N GLU A 36 -0.54 6.35 14.51
CA GLU A 36 -0.16 5.26 13.60
C GLU A 36 -0.74 3.91 14.05
N ARG A 37 -0.95 3.73 15.36
CA ARG A 37 -1.53 2.49 15.88
C ARG A 37 -2.93 2.18 15.37
N TYR A 38 -3.59 3.17 14.76
CA TYR A 38 -4.91 2.97 14.17
C TYR A 38 -4.86 2.76 12.66
N VAL A 39 -3.67 2.80 12.07
CA VAL A 39 -3.50 2.67 10.61
C VAL A 39 -3.16 1.24 10.25
N MET A 40 -3.89 0.68 9.30
CA MET A 40 -3.59 -0.63 8.74
C MET A 40 -3.07 -0.44 7.32
N THR A 41 -1.98 -1.15 6.99
CA THR A 41 -1.46 -1.17 5.63
C THR A 41 -1.30 -2.61 5.15
N SER A 42 -1.52 -2.82 3.86
CA SER A 42 -1.33 -4.12 3.23
C SER A 42 -0.58 -3.92 1.92
N VAL A 43 0.43 -4.74 1.69
CA VAL A 43 1.21 -4.72 0.46
C VAL A 43 1.08 -6.08 -0.21
N GLU A 44 0.51 -6.10 -1.40
CA GLU A 44 0.35 -7.29 -2.21
C GLU A 44 1.27 -7.20 -3.43
N THR A 45 2.16 -8.17 -3.60
CA THR A 45 3.12 -8.20 -4.70
C THR A 45 2.79 -9.32 -5.67
N ASN A 46 3.41 -9.31 -6.84
CA ASN A 46 3.21 -10.33 -7.87
C ASN A 46 1.75 -10.47 -8.30
N THR A 47 0.99 -9.40 -8.19
CA THR A 47 -0.42 -9.41 -8.56
C THR A 47 -0.54 -9.28 -10.08
N ALA A 48 -1.38 -10.09 -10.71
CA ALA A 48 -1.63 -9.96 -12.15
C ALA A 48 -2.43 -8.70 -12.40
N MET A 49 -1.83 -7.74 -13.11
CA MET A 49 -2.41 -6.42 -13.34
C MET A 49 -2.11 -5.95 -14.74
N GLN A 50 -3.05 -5.21 -15.32
CA GLN A 50 -2.88 -4.55 -16.59
C GLN A 50 -3.49 -3.16 -16.54
N PHE A 51 -2.88 -2.23 -17.25
CA PHE A 51 -3.44 -0.89 -17.42
C PHE A 51 -3.24 -0.49 -18.87
N ALA A 52 -4.34 -0.12 -19.54
CA ALA A 52 -4.32 0.27 -20.95
C ALA A 52 -3.70 -0.83 -21.85
N GLY A 53 -3.94 -2.11 -21.51
CA GLY A 53 -3.40 -3.24 -22.25
C GLY A 53 -1.91 -3.49 -22.03
N ASN A 54 -1.31 -2.87 -21.03
CA ASN A 54 0.10 -2.95 -20.71
C ASN A 54 0.29 -3.50 -19.30
N ASP A 55 1.23 -4.43 -19.13
CA ASP A 55 1.52 -5.05 -17.83
C ASP A 55 2.90 -4.70 -17.27
N GLU A 56 3.54 -3.65 -17.80
CA GLU A 56 4.79 -3.16 -17.21
C GLU A 56 4.52 -2.55 -15.84
N GLY A 57 5.57 -2.30 -15.08
CA GLY A 57 5.51 -1.88 -13.68
C GLY A 57 4.28 -1.07 -13.29
N LEU A 58 3.36 -1.70 -12.55
CA LEU A 58 2.10 -1.11 -12.12
C LEU A 58 1.95 -1.16 -10.61
N ALA A 59 1.28 -0.16 -10.07
CA ALA A 59 0.86 -0.15 -8.68
C ALA A 59 -0.54 0.45 -8.57
N TYR A 60 -1.35 -0.11 -7.67
CA TYR A 60 -2.67 0.40 -7.35
C TYR A 60 -2.73 0.66 -5.85
N LEU A 61 -3.19 1.85 -5.48
CA LEU A 61 -3.32 2.23 -4.08
C LEU A 61 -4.78 2.55 -3.78
N GLU A 62 -5.26 2.04 -2.65
CA GLU A 62 -6.62 2.30 -2.19
C GLU A 62 -6.56 2.69 -0.72
N LEU A 63 -7.11 3.84 -0.39
CA LEU A 63 -7.19 4.31 0.99
C LEU A 63 -8.64 4.37 1.42
N LYS A 64 -8.96 3.66 2.49
CA LYS A 64 -10.28 3.69 3.12
C LYS A 64 -10.13 4.21 4.54
N SER A 65 -11.04 5.07 4.94
CA SER A 65 -11.08 5.55 6.31
C SER A 65 -12.42 5.14 6.91
N ILE A 66 -12.37 4.27 7.93
CA ILE A 66 -13.55 3.73 8.58
C ILE A 66 -13.63 4.27 10.00
N GLY A 67 -14.72 4.92 10.28
CA GLY A 67 -14.99 5.47 11.62
C GLY A 67 -14.43 6.84 11.85
#